data_6a7dbac229145cae150a6dc5a64e5d32
#
_entry.id   6a7dbac229145cae150a6dc5a64e5d32
#
_cell.length_a   1.000
_cell.length_b   1.000
_cell.length_c   1.000
_cell.angle_alpha   90.00
_cell.angle_beta   90.00
_cell.angle_gamma   90.00
#
_symmetry.space_group_name_H-M   'P 1'
#
loop_
_entity.id
_entity.type
_entity.pdbx_description
1 polymer ?
#
loop_
_entity_poly.entity_id
_entity_poly.type
_entity_poly.pdbx_seq_one_letter_code
_entity_poly.pdbx_strand_id
1 'polypeptide(L)'
;ILEFPPNTQGMALLLALNILEGFEPALLAADPAQWLHFCIEAKKLALADRDRYISDPARVEIPLAVLLSKTYAAERRAKIDPDKAAPEVESGDAWPKGEDTTYFAVADADGNLISHIQSIFVSFGAGVVAGETGILLNNRLKAFTLREGHANRLEPGKRTMHTLNPVLVFQGETPVLAVGSPGAEGQVQILIQILTAFLDGAGIPADQHGT
;
A
#
# COMPACT_ATOMS: atom_id res chain seq x y z
N ILE A 1 3.77 -12.27 -1.94
CA ILE A 1 3.83 -10.83 -2.26
C ILE A 1 4.81 -10.19 -1.31
N LEU A 2 5.74 -9.42 -1.83
CA LEU A 2 6.70 -8.63 -1.07
C LEU A 2 6.40 -7.15 -1.24
N GLU A 3 6.54 -6.42 -0.14
CA GLU A 3 6.38 -4.98 -0.05
C GLU A 3 7.51 -4.36 0.79
N PHE A 4 7.69 -3.06 0.66
CA PHE A 4 8.64 -2.34 1.50
C PHE A 4 8.19 -2.35 2.97
N PRO A 5 9.16 -2.52 3.90
CA PRO A 5 8.87 -2.44 5.33
C PRO A 5 8.49 -1.01 5.75
N PRO A 6 8.01 -0.80 6.98
CA PRO A 6 7.86 0.54 7.54
C PRO A 6 9.18 1.32 7.47
N ASN A 7 9.09 2.56 7.19
CA ASN A 7 8.02 3.57 7.31
C ASN A 7 7.11 3.71 6.07
N THR A 8 7.14 2.75 5.10
CA THR A 8 6.21 2.77 3.96
C THR A 8 4.82 2.24 4.33
N GLN A 9 3.85 2.45 3.45
CA GLN A 9 2.50 1.91 3.65
C GLN A 9 2.30 0.48 3.11
N GLY A 10 3.36 -0.24 2.72
CA GLY A 10 3.26 -1.62 2.20
C GLY A 10 2.49 -2.56 3.11
N MET A 11 2.59 -2.37 4.44
CA MET A 11 1.79 -3.11 5.42
C MET A 11 0.28 -2.97 5.16
N ALA A 12 -0.19 -1.79 4.76
CA ALA A 12 -1.64 -1.58 4.51
C ALA A 12 -2.12 -2.41 3.32
N LEU A 13 -1.32 -2.52 2.26
CA LEU A 13 -1.63 -3.40 1.13
C LEU A 13 -1.69 -4.87 1.57
N LEU A 14 -0.68 -5.35 2.29
CA LEU A 14 -0.63 -6.75 2.74
C LEU A 14 -1.78 -7.08 3.71
N LEU A 15 -2.13 -6.17 4.62
CA LEU A 15 -3.28 -6.36 5.51
C LEU A 15 -4.60 -6.38 4.73
N ALA A 16 -4.80 -5.48 3.77
CA ALA A 16 -6.01 -5.47 2.94
C ALA A 16 -6.16 -6.78 2.16
N LEU A 17 -5.08 -7.30 1.58
CA LEU A 17 -5.09 -8.60 0.90
C LEU A 17 -5.40 -9.76 1.87
N ASN A 18 -4.83 -9.75 3.09
CA ASN A 18 -5.16 -10.75 4.11
C ASN A 18 -6.64 -10.69 4.55
N ILE A 19 -7.24 -9.50 4.58
CA ILE A 19 -8.68 -9.34 4.84
C ILE A 19 -9.47 -9.95 3.69
N LEU A 20 -9.12 -9.65 2.44
CA LEU A 20 -9.82 -10.11 1.24
C LEU A 20 -9.71 -11.61 1.02
N GLU A 21 -8.61 -12.25 1.39
CA GLU A 21 -8.40 -13.70 1.29
C GLU A 21 -9.50 -14.54 1.95
N GLY A 22 -10.26 -13.97 2.86
CA GLY A 22 -11.36 -14.66 3.52
C GLY A 22 -12.72 -14.49 2.83
N PHE A 23 -12.79 -13.81 1.71
CA PHE A 23 -13.97 -13.79 0.83
C PHE A 23 -13.79 -14.78 -0.33
N GLU A 24 -14.88 -15.20 -0.93
CA GLU A 24 -14.86 -16.16 -2.03
C GLU A 24 -14.29 -15.50 -3.31
N PRO A 25 -13.17 -15.98 -3.87
CA PRO A 25 -12.56 -15.37 -5.05
C PRO A 25 -13.48 -15.36 -6.29
N ALA A 26 -14.36 -16.38 -6.41
CA ALA A 26 -15.32 -16.46 -7.51
C ALA A 26 -16.26 -15.24 -7.58
N LEU A 27 -16.39 -14.49 -6.50
CA LEU A 27 -17.20 -13.28 -6.44
C LEU A 27 -16.69 -12.18 -7.38
N LEU A 28 -15.39 -12.12 -7.65
CA LEU A 28 -14.81 -11.17 -8.59
C LEU A 28 -15.48 -11.25 -9.97
N ALA A 29 -15.76 -12.46 -10.44
CA ALA A 29 -16.42 -12.67 -11.74
C ALA A 29 -17.95 -12.68 -11.63
N ALA A 30 -18.51 -13.18 -10.53
CA ALA A 30 -19.94 -13.35 -10.35
C ALA A 30 -20.66 -12.04 -9.98
N ASP A 31 -20.06 -11.22 -9.11
CA ASP A 31 -20.56 -9.91 -8.69
C ASP A 31 -19.40 -8.93 -8.49
N PRO A 32 -18.91 -8.30 -9.58
CA PRO A 32 -17.82 -7.36 -9.50
C PRO A 32 -18.12 -6.14 -8.62
N ALA A 33 -19.38 -5.75 -8.47
CA ALA A 33 -19.76 -4.60 -7.62
C ALA A 33 -19.59 -4.95 -6.14
N GLN A 34 -20.02 -6.14 -5.73
CA GLN A 34 -19.84 -6.65 -4.38
C GLN A 34 -18.35 -6.85 -4.06
N TRP A 35 -17.58 -7.39 -5.01
CA TRP A 35 -16.13 -7.51 -4.85
C TRP A 35 -15.46 -6.16 -4.65
N LEU A 36 -15.82 -5.15 -5.45
CA LEU A 36 -15.29 -3.80 -5.31
C LEU A 36 -15.65 -3.18 -3.96
N HIS A 37 -16.86 -3.44 -3.46
CA HIS A 37 -17.27 -3.02 -2.12
C HIS A 37 -16.33 -3.61 -1.06
N PHE A 38 -16.05 -4.91 -1.09
CA PHE A 38 -15.12 -5.53 -0.15
C PHE A 38 -13.70 -4.99 -0.26
N CYS A 39 -13.21 -4.73 -1.48
CA CYS A 39 -11.91 -4.10 -1.70
C CYS A 39 -11.83 -2.71 -1.06
N ILE A 40 -12.89 -1.91 -1.17
CA ILE A 40 -12.95 -0.55 -0.60
C ILE A 40 -12.97 -0.63 0.93
N GLU A 41 -13.80 -1.49 1.50
CA GLU A 41 -13.92 -1.63 2.95
C GLU A 41 -12.63 -2.21 3.58
N ALA A 42 -12.01 -3.21 2.96
CA ALA A 42 -10.73 -3.75 3.39
C ALA A 42 -9.63 -2.67 3.39
N LYS A 43 -9.58 -1.84 2.31
CA LYS A 43 -8.67 -0.71 2.24
C LYS A 43 -8.89 0.29 3.37
N LYS A 44 -10.14 0.69 3.65
CA LYS A 44 -10.46 1.63 4.74
C LYS A 44 -9.90 1.15 6.06
N LEU A 45 -10.13 -0.13 6.39
CA LEU A 45 -9.66 -0.74 7.62
C LEU A 45 -8.12 -0.77 7.67
N ALA A 46 -7.48 -1.16 6.59
CA ALA A 46 -6.02 -1.24 6.51
C ALA A 46 -5.35 0.14 6.59
N LEU A 47 -5.93 1.17 5.98
CA LEU A 47 -5.43 2.54 6.08
C LEU A 47 -5.60 3.12 7.49
N ALA A 48 -6.71 2.81 8.19
CA ALA A 48 -6.89 3.22 9.58
C ALA A 48 -5.80 2.62 10.49
N ASP A 49 -5.43 1.35 10.27
CA ASP A 49 -4.34 0.72 11.01
C ASP A 49 -2.97 1.29 10.61
N ARG A 50 -2.74 1.57 9.31
CA ARG A 50 -1.55 2.29 8.87
C ARG A 50 -1.37 3.61 9.61
N ASP A 51 -2.40 4.43 9.64
CA ASP A 51 -2.35 5.76 10.26
C ASP A 51 -2.08 5.68 11.76
N ARG A 52 -2.60 4.65 12.40
CA ARG A 52 -2.38 4.44 13.84
C ARG A 52 -0.97 3.97 14.19
N TYR A 53 -0.39 3.05 13.38
CA TYR A 53 0.78 2.29 13.77
C TYR A 53 2.04 2.59 12.96
N ILE A 54 1.93 3.05 11.70
CA ILE A 54 3.10 3.15 10.84
C ILE A 54 3.85 4.45 11.03
N SER A 55 5.14 4.32 11.30
CA SER A 55 6.10 5.40 11.49
C SER A 55 7.52 4.86 11.34
N ASP A 56 8.52 5.61 11.80
CA ASP A 56 9.92 5.18 11.82
C ASP A 56 10.13 4.00 12.79
N PRO A 57 10.46 2.79 12.32
CA PRO A 57 10.68 1.63 13.18
C PRO A 57 11.92 1.76 14.08
N ALA A 58 12.81 2.72 13.82
CA ALA A 58 13.93 3.04 14.72
C ALA A 58 13.48 3.86 15.95
N ARG A 59 12.26 4.38 15.96
CA ARG A 59 11.72 5.26 17.00
C ARG A 59 10.44 4.75 17.64
N VAL A 60 9.71 3.88 16.94
CA VAL A 60 8.40 3.37 17.39
C VAL A 60 8.35 1.87 17.17
N GLU A 61 7.94 1.12 18.16
CA GLU A 61 7.63 -0.29 18.01
C GLU A 61 6.34 -0.47 17.17
N ILE A 62 6.44 -1.20 16.07
CA ILE A 62 5.34 -1.46 15.15
C ILE A 62 5.01 -2.95 15.22
N PRO A 63 3.79 -3.35 15.67
CA PRO A 63 3.44 -4.75 15.87
C PRO A 63 3.11 -5.46 14.54
N LEU A 64 4.05 -5.49 13.58
CA LEU A 64 3.84 -6.04 12.24
C LEU A 64 3.37 -7.49 12.24
N ALA A 65 3.93 -8.33 13.13
CA ALA A 65 3.54 -9.73 13.22
C ALA A 65 2.06 -9.90 13.59
N VAL A 66 1.52 -9.01 14.42
CA VAL A 66 0.10 -8.99 14.78
C VAL A 66 -0.73 -8.44 13.62
N LEU A 67 -0.37 -7.26 13.10
CA LEU A 67 -1.11 -6.58 12.04
C LEU A 67 -1.24 -7.43 10.76
N LEU A 68 -0.24 -8.24 10.45
CA LEU A 68 -0.23 -9.12 9.27
C LEU A 68 -0.68 -10.55 9.58
N SER A 69 -1.12 -10.85 10.80
CA SER A 69 -1.63 -12.18 11.15
C SER A 69 -3.00 -12.44 10.54
N LYS A 70 -3.27 -13.72 10.22
CA LYS A 70 -4.58 -14.12 9.69
C LYS A 70 -5.70 -13.94 10.73
N THR A 71 -5.39 -14.08 12.02
CA THR A 71 -6.32 -13.82 13.12
C THR A 71 -6.76 -12.37 13.12
N TYR A 72 -5.81 -11.43 13.07
CA TYR A 72 -6.13 -10.01 13.02
C TYR A 72 -6.91 -9.63 11.75
N ALA A 73 -6.51 -10.17 10.61
CA ALA A 73 -7.25 -9.96 9.35
C ALA A 73 -8.70 -10.47 9.44
N ALA A 74 -8.95 -11.61 10.09
CA ALA A 74 -10.30 -12.11 10.32
C ALA A 74 -11.12 -11.21 11.24
N GLU A 75 -10.52 -10.66 12.30
CA GLU A 75 -11.17 -9.68 13.18
C GLU A 75 -11.53 -8.39 12.43
N ARG A 76 -10.65 -7.93 11.54
CA ARG A 76 -10.91 -6.76 10.70
C ARG A 76 -12.01 -7.05 9.68
N ARG A 77 -11.97 -8.20 9.00
CA ARG A 77 -13.01 -8.63 8.05
C ARG A 77 -14.40 -8.70 8.68
N ALA A 78 -14.50 -9.17 9.91
CA ALA A 78 -15.77 -9.23 10.64
C ALA A 78 -16.45 -7.86 10.86
N LYS A 79 -15.73 -6.75 10.61
CA LYS A 79 -16.29 -5.40 10.66
C LYS A 79 -16.87 -4.92 9.33
N ILE A 80 -16.70 -5.68 8.25
CA ILE A 80 -17.24 -5.34 6.94
C ILE A 80 -18.69 -5.81 6.89
N ASP A 81 -19.60 -4.86 6.71
CA ASP A 81 -20.99 -5.13 6.39
C ASP A 81 -21.10 -5.37 4.88
N PRO A 82 -21.60 -6.53 4.42
CA PRO A 82 -21.69 -6.84 2.98
C PRO A 82 -22.63 -5.92 2.20
N ASP A 83 -23.62 -5.34 2.88
CA ASP A 83 -24.70 -4.59 2.25
C ASP A 83 -24.56 -3.07 2.44
N LYS A 84 -23.63 -2.65 3.28
CA LYS A 84 -23.52 -1.25 3.68
C LYS A 84 -22.07 -0.77 3.79
N ALA A 85 -21.78 0.33 3.11
CA ALA A 85 -20.50 1.02 3.31
C ALA A 85 -20.38 1.56 4.74
N ALA A 86 -19.25 1.27 5.40
CA ALA A 86 -18.96 1.87 6.69
C ALA A 86 -18.94 3.39 6.57
N PRO A 87 -19.55 4.13 7.52
CA PRO A 87 -19.32 5.56 7.64
C PRO A 87 -17.81 5.78 7.78
N GLU A 88 -17.31 6.96 7.41
CA GLU A 88 -15.88 7.28 7.42
C GLU A 88 -15.20 6.67 8.66
N VAL A 89 -14.28 5.75 8.41
CA VAL A 89 -13.33 5.32 9.43
C VAL A 89 -12.46 6.55 9.63
N GLU A 90 -12.45 7.12 10.83
CA GLU A 90 -11.67 8.32 11.13
C GLU A 90 -10.25 8.15 10.60
N SER A 91 -10.01 8.69 9.43
CA SER A 91 -8.67 8.98 8.96
C SER A 91 -8.28 10.31 9.59
N GLY A 92 -7.18 10.37 10.28
CA GLY A 92 -6.59 11.64 10.64
C GLY A 92 -6.43 12.52 9.40
N ASP A 93 -6.48 13.81 9.58
CA ASP A 93 -6.39 14.94 8.64
C ASP A 93 -6.18 14.61 7.15
N ALA A 94 -7.12 15.10 6.33
CA ALA A 94 -7.14 14.95 4.88
C ALA A 94 -5.80 15.38 4.24
N TRP A 95 -5.17 14.48 3.53
CA TRP A 95 -3.96 14.73 2.75
C TRP A 95 -4.26 15.68 1.59
N PRO A 96 -3.36 16.63 1.27
CA PRO A 96 -3.55 17.49 0.11
C PRO A 96 -3.60 16.65 -1.17
N LYS A 97 -4.59 16.91 -2.01
CA LYS A 97 -4.69 16.36 -3.37
C LYS A 97 -3.56 16.95 -4.21
N GLY A 98 -2.64 16.13 -4.64
CA GLY A 98 -1.54 16.52 -5.52
C GLY A 98 -0.43 15.47 -5.41
N GLU A 99 -0.16 14.77 -6.51
CA GLU A 99 0.72 13.61 -6.52
C GLU A 99 1.78 13.80 -7.59
N ASP A 100 3.04 13.55 -7.19
CA ASP A 100 4.16 13.54 -8.13
C ASP A 100 4.98 12.27 -7.85
N THR A 101 4.56 11.17 -8.49
CA THR A 101 5.15 9.84 -8.29
C THR A 101 5.39 9.19 -9.64
N THR A 102 6.55 8.58 -9.81
CA THR A 102 6.91 7.79 -10.99
C THR A 102 7.20 6.36 -10.55
N TYR A 103 6.64 5.41 -11.29
CA TYR A 103 6.92 3.99 -11.15
C TYR A 103 7.45 3.44 -12.47
N PHE A 104 8.44 2.53 -12.38
CA PHE A 104 8.85 1.68 -13.50
C PHE A 104 9.31 0.31 -13.02
N ALA A 105 9.21 -0.68 -13.88
CA ALA A 105 9.75 -2.01 -13.67
C ALA A 105 10.72 -2.37 -14.78
N VAL A 106 11.72 -3.17 -14.45
CA VAL A 106 12.71 -3.68 -15.42
C VAL A 106 12.87 -5.18 -15.19
N ALA A 107 12.91 -5.93 -16.30
CA ALA A 107 13.25 -7.34 -16.30
C ALA A 107 14.41 -7.58 -17.29
N ASP A 108 15.32 -8.49 -16.95
CA ASP A 108 16.38 -8.93 -17.86
C ASP A 108 16.16 -10.37 -18.34
N ALA A 109 17.03 -10.81 -19.23
CA ALA A 109 16.96 -12.16 -19.80
C ALA A 109 17.31 -13.27 -18.80
N ASP A 110 17.95 -12.92 -17.67
CA ASP A 110 18.32 -13.86 -16.61
C ASP A 110 17.21 -14.02 -15.56
N GLY A 111 16.08 -13.29 -15.75
CA GLY A 111 14.94 -13.34 -14.85
C GLY A 111 15.05 -12.41 -13.64
N ASN A 112 16.04 -11.52 -13.61
CA ASN A 112 16.09 -10.49 -12.57
C ASN A 112 14.98 -9.46 -12.78
N LEU A 113 14.36 -9.03 -11.69
CA LEU A 113 13.20 -8.13 -11.73
C LEU A 113 13.40 -6.96 -10.77
N ILE A 114 13.21 -5.74 -11.26
CA ILE A 114 13.25 -4.52 -10.46
C ILE A 114 11.88 -3.89 -10.44
N SER A 115 11.39 -3.57 -9.24
CA SER A 115 10.21 -2.75 -9.00
C SER A 115 10.66 -1.44 -8.35
N HIS A 116 10.59 -0.33 -9.09
CA HIS A 116 11.13 0.96 -8.67
C HIS A 116 10.06 2.03 -8.62
N ILE A 117 9.99 2.72 -7.49
CA ILE A 117 9.11 3.86 -7.29
C ILE A 117 9.87 5.03 -6.68
N GLN A 118 9.63 6.23 -7.18
CA GLN A 118 10.21 7.46 -6.64
C GLN A 118 9.17 8.58 -6.61
N SER A 119 9.29 9.47 -5.64
CA SER A 119 8.34 10.56 -5.45
C SER A 119 8.93 11.68 -4.61
N ILE A 120 8.60 12.90 -4.95
CA ILE A 120 8.83 14.08 -4.11
C ILE A 120 7.60 14.45 -3.29
N PHE A 121 6.57 13.62 -3.33
CA PHE A 121 5.28 13.65 -2.65
C PHE A 121 4.26 14.55 -3.36
N VAL A 122 4.23 15.86 -3.15
CA VAL A 122 3.36 16.79 -3.87
C VAL A 122 4.16 17.46 -4.99
N SER A 123 3.51 17.82 -6.09
CA SER A 123 4.13 18.47 -7.25
C SER A 123 5.08 19.61 -6.85
N PHE A 124 6.26 19.62 -7.44
CA PHE A 124 7.38 20.49 -7.08
C PHE A 124 7.92 20.33 -5.64
N GLY A 125 7.49 19.29 -4.90
CA GLY A 125 8.01 18.98 -3.56
C GLY A 125 7.97 20.17 -2.62
N ALA A 126 9.12 20.49 -2.01
CA ALA A 126 9.26 21.67 -1.14
C ALA A 126 9.43 22.99 -1.91
N GLY A 127 9.53 22.96 -3.24
CA GLY A 127 9.87 24.15 -4.04
C GLY A 127 11.31 24.64 -3.84
N VAL A 128 12.19 23.81 -3.26
CA VAL A 128 13.57 24.15 -2.92
C VAL A 128 14.53 23.18 -3.57
N VAL A 129 15.53 23.68 -4.25
CA VAL A 129 16.64 22.90 -4.77
C VAL A 129 17.77 22.85 -3.75
N ALA A 130 18.38 21.68 -3.57
CA ALA A 130 19.49 21.47 -2.63
C ALA A 130 20.79 22.10 -3.18
N GLY A 131 21.06 23.34 -2.80
CA GLY A 131 22.25 24.09 -3.26
C GLY A 131 22.34 24.10 -4.79
N GLU A 132 23.52 23.78 -5.35
CA GLU A 132 23.79 23.73 -6.79
C GLU A 132 23.59 22.33 -7.42
N THR A 133 23.01 21.37 -6.69
CA THR A 133 22.89 19.96 -7.13
C THR A 133 21.85 19.74 -8.21
N GLY A 134 20.90 20.68 -8.41
CA GLY A 134 19.73 20.48 -9.27
C GLY A 134 18.66 19.54 -8.66
N ILE A 135 18.89 19.00 -7.46
CA ILE A 135 17.98 18.08 -6.79
C ILE A 135 16.86 18.86 -6.09
N LEU A 136 15.64 18.68 -6.54
CA LEU A 136 14.45 19.23 -5.90
C LEU A 136 14.11 18.42 -4.64
N LEU A 137 13.98 19.11 -3.50
CA LEU A 137 13.67 18.47 -2.22
C LEU A 137 12.20 18.07 -2.13
N ASN A 138 11.94 16.86 -1.59
CA ASN A 138 10.59 16.42 -1.32
C ASN A 138 9.96 17.20 -0.15
N ASN A 139 8.63 17.18 -0.05
CA ASN A 139 7.86 17.77 1.05
C ASN A 139 7.19 16.73 1.96
N ARG A 140 7.80 15.55 2.12
CA ARG A 140 7.29 14.44 2.94
C ARG A 140 7.06 14.79 4.41
N LEU A 141 7.66 15.85 4.94
CA LEU A 141 7.41 16.32 6.30
C LEU A 141 5.94 16.65 6.56
N LYS A 142 5.15 16.95 5.52
CA LYS A 142 3.69 17.12 5.64
C LYS A 142 2.97 15.86 6.15
N ALA A 143 3.58 14.69 6.06
CA ALA A 143 3.02 13.44 6.55
C ALA A 143 3.05 13.30 8.08
N PHE A 144 3.88 14.08 8.76
CA PHE A 144 3.87 14.10 10.22
C PHE A 144 2.60 14.74 10.79
N THR A 145 2.22 14.30 11.97
CA THR A 145 1.22 14.96 12.80
C THR A 145 1.86 15.62 14.03
N LEU A 146 1.21 16.65 14.56
CA LEU A 146 1.59 17.26 15.83
C LEU A 146 0.82 16.67 17.03
N ARG A 147 -0.08 15.71 16.79
CA ARG A 147 -0.92 15.07 17.81
C ARG A 147 -0.03 14.34 18.83
N GLU A 148 -0.25 14.64 20.10
CA GLU A 148 0.45 13.99 21.19
C GLU A 148 0.14 12.49 21.29
N GLY A 149 1.15 11.65 21.56
CA GLY A 149 1.00 10.20 21.62
C GLY A 149 0.79 9.48 20.27
N HIS A 150 0.75 10.21 19.16
CA HIS A 150 0.60 9.58 17.84
C HIS A 150 1.93 8.98 17.34
N ALA A 151 1.89 7.76 16.78
CA ALA A 151 3.07 7.06 16.29
C ALA A 151 3.89 7.91 15.28
N ASN A 152 3.21 8.61 14.35
CA ASN A 152 3.85 9.45 13.35
C ASN A 152 3.94 10.93 13.76
N ARG A 153 4.11 11.23 15.06
CA ARG A 153 4.34 12.59 15.55
C ARG A 153 5.69 13.10 15.08
N LEU A 154 5.74 14.39 14.75
CA LEU A 154 6.99 15.08 14.36
C LEU A 154 7.99 15.09 15.52
N GLU A 155 9.19 14.58 15.27
CA GLU A 155 10.30 14.53 16.21
C GLU A 155 11.64 14.70 15.48
N PRO A 156 12.67 15.28 16.12
CA PRO A 156 13.99 15.41 15.53
C PRO A 156 14.59 14.07 15.11
N GLY A 157 15.13 14.00 13.90
CA GLY A 157 15.79 12.80 13.38
C GLY A 157 14.88 11.61 13.07
N LYS A 158 13.56 11.79 13.11
CA LYS A 158 12.56 10.76 12.80
C LYS A 158 12.18 10.80 11.32
N ARG A 159 12.03 9.61 10.72
CA ARG A 159 11.45 9.46 9.38
C ARG A 159 9.93 9.45 9.48
N THR A 160 9.26 10.14 8.56
CA THR A 160 7.80 10.09 8.50
C THR A 160 7.33 8.85 7.74
N MET A 161 6.09 8.43 8.02
CA MET A 161 5.37 7.50 7.15
C MET A 161 5.30 8.05 5.72
N HIS A 162 5.37 7.18 4.72
CA HIS A 162 5.16 7.57 3.34
C HIS A 162 4.39 6.52 2.52
N THR A 163 3.92 6.93 1.35
CA THR A 163 2.90 6.23 0.56
C THR A 163 3.44 5.37 -0.58
N LEU A 164 4.73 5.09 -0.66
CA LEU A 164 5.32 4.31 -1.74
C LEU A 164 5.06 2.82 -1.57
N ASN A 165 4.56 2.16 -2.61
CA ASN A 165 4.22 0.73 -2.67
C ASN A 165 4.77 0.10 -3.96
N PRO A 166 6.06 -0.24 -4.04
CA PRO A 166 6.60 -1.05 -5.12
C PRO A 166 6.48 -2.53 -4.77
N VAL A 167 5.65 -3.27 -5.49
CA VAL A 167 5.33 -4.67 -5.23
C VAL A 167 6.16 -5.60 -6.09
N LEU A 168 6.57 -6.73 -5.50
CA LEU A 168 7.04 -7.92 -6.20
C LEU A 168 6.18 -9.12 -5.80
N VAL A 169 5.75 -9.89 -6.80
CA VAL A 169 5.02 -11.15 -6.59
C VAL A 169 5.92 -12.30 -6.97
N PHE A 170 5.96 -13.33 -6.15
CA PHE A 170 6.73 -14.54 -6.36
C PHE A 170 5.81 -15.76 -6.40
N GLN A 171 6.15 -16.70 -7.27
CA GLN A 171 5.64 -18.07 -7.25
C GLN A 171 6.78 -18.98 -6.80
N GLY A 172 6.74 -19.44 -5.55
CA GLY A 172 7.91 -20.03 -4.92
C GLY A 172 9.04 -18.99 -4.82
N GLU A 173 10.21 -19.29 -5.42
CA GLU A 173 11.37 -18.40 -5.46
C GLU A 173 11.45 -17.58 -6.76
N THR A 174 10.55 -17.82 -7.71
CA THR A 174 10.55 -17.15 -9.02
C THR A 174 9.74 -15.87 -8.97
N PRO A 175 10.30 -14.69 -9.28
CA PRO A 175 9.53 -13.47 -9.42
C PRO A 175 8.69 -13.53 -10.69
N VAL A 176 7.38 -13.28 -10.55
CA VAL A 176 6.41 -13.39 -11.66
C VAL A 176 5.73 -12.07 -12.02
N LEU A 177 5.78 -11.08 -11.12
CA LEU A 177 5.20 -9.77 -11.38
C LEU A 177 5.94 -8.69 -10.58
N ALA A 178 6.23 -7.57 -11.24
CA ALA A 178 6.55 -6.31 -10.60
C ALA A 178 5.47 -5.30 -10.93
N VAL A 179 4.88 -4.67 -9.91
CA VAL A 179 3.80 -3.72 -10.09
C VAL A 179 3.88 -2.58 -9.08
N GLY A 180 3.49 -1.40 -9.50
CA GLY A 180 3.36 -0.21 -8.67
C GLY A 180 2.54 0.83 -9.41
N SER A 181 2.15 1.89 -8.72
CA SER A 181 1.33 2.95 -9.29
C SER A 181 1.68 4.29 -8.65
N PRO A 182 1.59 5.42 -9.35
CA PRO A 182 1.40 6.70 -8.70
C PRO A 182 0.04 6.70 -7.97
N GLY A 183 -0.20 7.70 -7.09
CA GLY A 183 -1.53 7.83 -6.52
C GLY A 183 -1.60 7.92 -4.99
N ALA A 184 -0.50 8.26 -4.29
CA ALA A 184 -0.42 8.37 -2.83
C ALA A 184 -1.20 7.24 -2.11
N GLU A 185 -2.28 7.56 -1.40
CA GLU A 185 -3.15 6.57 -0.73
C GLU A 185 -3.98 5.72 -1.71
N GLY A 186 -4.21 6.23 -2.93
CA GLY A 186 -4.86 5.50 -4.02
C GLY A 186 -4.06 4.29 -4.48
N GLN A 187 -2.72 4.29 -4.27
CA GLN A 187 -1.86 3.16 -4.62
C GLN A 187 -2.37 1.84 -4.01
N VAL A 188 -2.77 1.86 -2.74
CA VAL A 188 -3.30 0.66 -2.06
C VAL A 188 -4.54 0.13 -2.80
N GLN A 189 -5.49 0.99 -3.17
CA GLN A 189 -6.70 0.58 -3.89
C GLN A 189 -6.39 0.03 -5.29
N ILE A 190 -5.51 0.72 -6.03
CA ILE A 190 -5.10 0.31 -7.37
C ILE A 190 -4.42 -1.07 -7.32
N LEU A 191 -3.48 -1.23 -6.38
CA LEU A 191 -2.73 -2.47 -6.24
C LEU A 191 -3.60 -3.64 -5.76
N ILE A 192 -4.56 -3.42 -4.86
CA ILE A 192 -5.55 -4.43 -4.48
C ILE A 192 -6.27 -4.95 -5.73
N GLN A 193 -6.81 -4.06 -6.56
CA GLN A 193 -7.58 -4.46 -7.75
C GLN A 193 -6.72 -5.20 -8.78
N ILE A 194 -5.49 -4.74 -9.03
CA ILE A 194 -4.57 -5.40 -9.95
C ILE A 194 -4.17 -6.78 -9.41
N LEU A 195 -3.77 -6.85 -8.14
CA LEU A 195 -3.28 -8.09 -7.54
C LEU A 195 -4.37 -9.15 -7.39
N THR A 196 -5.58 -8.79 -6.99
CA THR A 196 -6.69 -9.73 -6.91
C THR A 196 -7.09 -10.24 -8.30
N ALA A 197 -7.16 -9.37 -9.31
CA ALA A 197 -7.41 -9.79 -10.69
C ALA A 197 -6.31 -10.73 -11.22
N PHE A 198 -5.05 -10.47 -10.88
CA PHE A 198 -3.92 -11.32 -11.27
C PHE A 198 -3.92 -12.67 -10.55
N LEU A 199 -4.15 -12.69 -9.24
CA LEU A 199 -4.07 -13.89 -8.41
C LEU A 199 -5.29 -14.80 -8.56
N ASP A 200 -6.47 -14.22 -8.72
CA ASP A 200 -7.74 -14.95 -8.78
C ASP A 200 -8.11 -15.42 -10.20
N GLY A 201 -7.19 -15.27 -11.15
CA GLY A 201 -7.28 -15.97 -12.45
C GLY A 201 -8.14 -15.30 -13.50
N ALA A 202 -8.55 -14.05 -13.31
CA ALA A 202 -9.27 -13.34 -14.37
C ALA A 202 -8.37 -12.91 -15.56
N GLY A 203 -7.06 -13.17 -15.51
CA GLY A 203 -6.16 -12.56 -16.47
C GLY A 203 -5.00 -13.37 -17.05
N ILE A 204 -4.56 -14.47 -16.48
CA ILE A 204 -3.43 -15.24 -17.03
C ILE A 204 -3.77 -16.73 -17.00
N PRO A 205 -4.00 -17.38 -18.16
CA PRO A 205 -4.12 -18.82 -18.24
C PRO A 205 -2.88 -19.51 -17.65
N ALA A 206 -3.07 -20.54 -16.85
CA ALA A 206 -1.98 -21.28 -16.18
C ALA A 206 -0.99 -21.93 -17.16
N ASP A 207 -1.34 -22.03 -18.41
CA ASP A 207 -0.56 -22.58 -19.52
C ASP A 207 0.34 -21.58 -20.26
N GLN A 208 0.24 -20.27 -19.93
CA GLN A 208 1.15 -19.24 -20.47
C GLN A 208 2.37 -18.95 -19.57
N HIS A 209 2.54 -19.69 -18.49
CA HIS A 209 3.82 -19.73 -17.76
C HIS A 209 4.77 -20.62 -18.56
N GLY A 210 5.38 -20.01 -19.59
CA GLY A 210 6.23 -20.68 -20.53
C GLY A 210 7.31 -21.54 -19.85
N THR A 211 7.43 -22.72 -20.39
CA THR A 211 8.59 -23.58 -20.31
C THR A 211 9.88 -22.82 -20.65
#